data_3f510fb7f1266b14445871d77ace97eb
#
_entry.id   3f510fb7f1266b14445871d77ace97eb
#
_cell.length_a   1.000
_cell.length_b   1.000
_cell.length_c   1.000
_cell.angle_alpha   90.00
_cell.angle_beta   90.00
_cell.angle_gamma   90.00
#
_symmetry.space_group_name_H-M   'P 1'
#
loop_
_entity.id
_entity.type
_entity.pdbx_description
1 polymer ?
#
loop_
_entity_poly.entity_id
_entity_poly.type
_entity_poly.pdbx_seq_one_letter_code
_entity_poly.pdbx_strand_id
1 'polypeptide(L)' 'MIQVIHRALSILEVIASSPKEDLSLSEIADSLQLNHGTCANILKTLVNRNYVEQIGAKKG' A
#
# COMPACT_ATOMS: atom_id res chain seq x y z
N MET A 1 -3.96 17.48 9.75
CA MET A 1 -4.32 16.19 9.15
C MET A 1 -3.53 15.06 9.82
N ILE A 2 -4.20 13.97 10.07
CA ILE A 2 -3.53 12.83 10.69
C ILE A 2 -2.78 12.08 9.61
N GLN A 3 -1.46 12.04 9.73
CA GLN A 3 -0.60 11.55 8.69
C GLN A 3 -0.81 10.08 8.35
N VAL A 4 -1.03 9.25 9.35
CA VAL A 4 -1.21 7.83 9.11
C VAL A 4 -2.46 7.58 8.27
N ILE A 5 -3.53 8.27 8.58
CA ILE A 5 -4.77 8.12 7.81
C ILE A 5 -4.59 8.64 6.40
N HIS A 6 -3.94 9.78 6.26
CA HIS A 6 -3.65 10.33 4.94
C HIS A 6 -2.85 9.35 4.10
N ARG A 7 -1.82 8.75 4.68
CA ARG A 7 -0.98 7.80 3.98
C ARG A 7 -1.75 6.54 3.59
N ALA A 8 -2.59 6.04 4.49
CA ALA A 8 -3.37 4.84 4.20
C ALA A 8 -4.31 5.09 3.02
N LEU A 9 -4.98 6.22 3.02
CA LEU A 9 -5.89 6.55 1.92
C LEU A 9 -5.13 6.74 0.62
N SER A 10 -3.95 7.36 0.69
CA SER A 10 -3.13 7.54 -0.51
C SER A 10 -2.70 6.20 -1.09
N ILE A 11 -2.36 5.26 -0.24
CA ILE A 11 -1.99 3.92 -0.69
C ILE A 11 -3.16 3.26 -1.42
N LEU A 12 -4.35 3.35 -0.84
CA LEU A 12 -5.53 2.78 -1.47
C LEU A 12 -5.79 3.42 -2.84
N GLU A 13 -5.62 4.73 -2.92
CA GLU A 13 -5.85 5.45 -4.15
C GLU A 13 -4.85 5.06 -5.24
N VAL A 14 -3.59 4.87 -4.85
CA VAL A 14 -2.57 4.44 -5.80
C VAL A 14 -2.92 3.07 -6.36
N ILE A 15 -3.31 2.15 -5.49
CA ILE A 15 -3.67 0.82 -5.91
C ILE A 15 -4.88 0.85 -6.84
N ALA A 16 -5.89 1.63 -6.48
CA ALA A 16 -7.13 1.68 -7.23
C ALA A 16 -6.95 2.31 -8.60
N SER A 17 -6.04 3.27 -8.72
CA SER A 17 -5.87 3.96 -10.00
C SER A 17 -4.75 3.40 -10.85
N SER A 18 -4.05 2.39 -10.38
CA SER A 18 -2.97 1.81 -11.14
C SER A 18 -3.50 1.00 -12.32
N PRO A 19 -2.89 1.12 -13.49
CA PRO A 19 -3.27 0.26 -14.62
C PRO A 19 -2.76 -1.17 -14.46
N LYS A 20 -1.82 -1.39 -13.56
CA LYS A 20 -1.30 -2.72 -13.31
C LYS A 20 -2.19 -3.43 -12.32
N GLU A 21 -2.35 -4.73 -12.50
CA GLU A 21 -3.12 -5.52 -11.55
C GLU A 21 -2.39 -5.70 -10.24
N ASP A 22 -1.08 -5.85 -10.32
CA ASP A 22 -0.25 -6.06 -9.14
C ASP A 22 0.67 -4.89 -8.93
N LEU A 23 0.79 -4.44 -7.72
CA LEU A 23 1.79 -3.47 -7.34
C LEU A 23 2.63 -4.04 -6.23
N SER A 24 3.95 -3.87 -6.33
CA SER A 24 4.84 -4.27 -5.26
C SER A 24 4.86 -3.19 -4.19
N LEU A 25 5.33 -3.58 -3.01
CA LEU A 25 5.53 -2.63 -1.93
C LEU A 25 6.43 -1.49 -2.37
N SER A 26 7.50 -1.81 -3.07
CA SER A 26 8.43 -0.79 -3.52
C SER A 26 7.77 0.20 -4.46
N GLU A 27 6.97 -0.30 -5.37
CA GLU A 27 6.28 0.58 -6.31
C GLU A 27 5.34 1.54 -5.60
N ILE A 28 4.62 1.05 -4.62
CA ILE A 28 3.69 1.88 -3.86
C ILE A 28 4.44 2.91 -3.03
N ALA A 29 5.46 2.45 -2.30
CA ALA A 29 6.23 3.34 -1.45
C ALA A 29 6.93 4.42 -2.25
N ASP A 30 7.52 4.03 -3.38
CA ASP A 30 8.22 5.00 -4.22
C ASP A 30 7.26 6.02 -4.82
N SER A 31 6.09 5.56 -5.23
CA SER A 31 5.06 6.43 -5.79
C SER A 31 4.67 7.54 -4.83
N LEU A 32 4.62 7.21 -3.55
CA LEU A 32 4.17 8.14 -2.52
C LEU A 32 5.32 8.73 -1.73
N GLN A 33 6.55 8.35 -2.09
CA GLN A 33 7.74 8.82 -1.40
C GLN A 33 7.69 8.49 0.09
N LEU A 34 7.23 7.29 0.38
CA LEU A 34 7.15 6.81 1.75
C LEU A 34 8.32 5.89 2.05
N ASN A 35 8.70 5.88 3.32
CA ASN A 35 9.63 4.89 3.81
C ASN A 35 9.01 3.51 3.62
N HIS A 36 9.83 2.54 3.14
CA HIS A 36 9.31 1.20 2.86
C HIS A 36 8.73 0.53 4.11
N GLY A 37 9.38 0.72 5.25
CA GLY A 37 8.88 0.15 6.49
C GLY A 37 7.52 0.70 6.88
N THR A 38 7.36 2.01 6.75
CA THR A 38 6.08 2.65 7.04
C THR A 38 5.00 2.15 6.10
N CYS A 39 5.33 2.08 4.82
CA CYS A 39 4.38 1.61 3.83
C CYS A 39 3.99 0.16 4.10
N ALA A 40 4.96 -0.67 4.44
CA ALA A 40 4.69 -2.07 4.73
C ALA A 40 3.75 -2.24 5.92
N ASN A 41 3.97 -1.45 6.97
CA ASN A 41 3.11 -1.54 8.14
C ASN A 41 1.69 -1.14 7.85
N ILE A 42 1.51 -0.09 7.08
CA ILE A 42 0.17 0.35 6.71
C ILE A 42 -0.50 -0.68 5.82
N LEU A 43 0.24 -1.18 4.82
CA LEU A 43 -0.32 -2.19 3.92
C LEU A 43 -0.72 -3.45 4.65
N LYS A 44 0.11 -3.88 5.60
CA LYS A 44 -0.20 -5.05 6.38
C LYS A 44 -1.54 -4.91 7.09
N THR A 45 -1.78 -3.74 7.64
CA THR A 45 -3.05 -3.48 8.31
C THR A 45 -4.21 -3.48 7.31
N LEU A 46 -4.01 -2.89 6.16
CA LEU A 46 -5.06 -2.84 5.14
C LEU A 46 -5.40 -4.24 4.63
N VAL A 47 -4.40 -5.08 4.44
CA VAL A 47 -4.62 -6.47 4.03
C VAL A 47 -5.37 -7.22 5.12
N ASN A 48 -4.93 -7.03 6.35
CA ASN A 48 -5.52 -7.71 7.49
C ASN A 48 -6.99 -7.39 7.67
N ARG A 49 -7.39 -6.20 7.28
CA ARG A 49 -8.78 -5.78 7.40
C ARG A 49 -9.55 -5.92 6.10
N ASN A 50 -8.96 -6.58 5.13
CA ASN A 50 -9.60 -6.90 3.86
C ASN A 50 -9.87 -5.71 2.94
N TYR A 51 -9.16 -4.62 3.13
CA TYR A 51 -9.25 -3.50 2.21
C TYR A 51 -8.37 -3.70 0.99
N VAL A 52 -7.32 -4.52 1.14
CA VAL A 52 -6.37 -4.80 0.07
C VAL A 52 -6.14 -6.30 0.06
N GLU A 53 -5.96 -6.84 -1.12
CA GLU A 53 -5.68 -8.26 -1.27
C GLU A 53 -4.23 -8.44 -1.64
N GLN A 54 -3.56 -9.36 -0.95
CA GLN A 54 -2.18 -9.67 -1.24
C GLN A 54 -2.13 -10.81 -2.22
N ILE A 55 -1.51 -10.57 -3.38
CA ILE A 55 -1.42 -11.56 -4.43
C ILE A 55 -0.05 -12.19 -4.39
N GLY A 56 0.00 -13.50 -4.31
CA GLY A 56 1.28 -14.18 -4.23
C GLY A 56 1.85 -14.10 -2.84
N ALA A 57 1.93 -15.23 -2.19
CA ALA A 57 2.28 -15.27 -0.78
C ALA A 57 3.65 -14.71 -0.48
N LYS A 58 4.57 -14.83 -1.42
CA LYS A 58 5.92 -14.39 -1.15
C LYS A 58 6.19 -12.97 -1.55
N LYS A 59 5.25 -12.29 -2.05
CA LYS A 59 5.44 -10.92 -2.44
C LYS A 59 5.53 -10.06 -1.24
N GLY A 60 6.53 -9.34 -1.13
CA GLY A 60 6.70 -8.48 0.01
C GLY A 60 6.02 -7.17 -0.16
#